data_5958e627af6781f40857090742bb63e0
#
_entry.id   5958e627af6781f40857090742bb63e0
#
_cell.length_a   1.000
_cell.length_b   1.000
_cell.length_c   1.000
_cell.angle_alpha   90.00
_cell.angle_beta   90.00
_cell.angle_gamma   90.00
#
_symmetry.space_group_name_H-M   'P 1'
#
loop_
_entity.id
_entity.type
_entity.pdbx_description
1 polymer ?
#
loop_
_entity_poly.entity_id
_entity_poly.type
_entity_poly.pdbx_seq_one_letter_code
_entity_poly.pdbx_strand_id
1 'polypeptide(L)'
;LGATAEEAFEKVRGYVGQVAALAANGDLDGIEAFDHLGEATKWKIAFHYQNRQKPVIVDIFKRAPLAAYTGGTASERMAALQKAALALRPQGVGILEFGWQVWEAWSQKNLAIWKLSHGNPPNFTDAERQQYLDGLWAVMHRDTGKEQGKRFAEAPVGTLFFLCHGNSPQRIGQFTCEPMPCAKGDGWLQRSYRLLKPAQRTDRYTANSKNWSPQGNSTFWQVGAHALPAFEST
;
A
#
# COMPACT_ATOMS: atom_id res chain seq x y z
N LEU A 1 -0.70 31.43 -2.01
CA LEU A 1 0.33 31.53 -3.05
C LEU A 1 0.19 32.91 -3.73
N GLY A 2 0.91 33.26 -4.80
CA GLY A 2 0.86 34.56 -5.46
C GLY A 2 -0.44 34.80 -6.23
N ALA A 3 -0.72 36.05 -6.63
CA ALA A 3 -1.87 36.44 -7.46
C ALA A 3 -1.67 36.05 -8.93
N THR A 4 -0.41 35.89 -9.37
CA THR A 4 -0.04 35.41 -10.71
C THR A 4 0.73 34.09 -10.62
N ALA A 5 0.83 33.37 -11.76
CA ALA A 5 1.61 32.14 -11.84
C ALA A 5 3.12 32.41 -11.54
N GLU A 6 3.62 33.54 -11.97
CA GLU A 6 5.02 33.95 -11.79
C GLU A 6 5.33 34.25 -10.33
N GLU A 7 4.48 34.99 -9.64
CA GLU A 7 4.59 35.24 -8.20
C GLU A 7 4.50 33.95 -7.40
N ALA A 8 3.59 33.04 -7.78
CA ALA A 8 3.46 31.74 -7.15
C ALA A 8 4.74 30.90 -7.32
N PHE A 9 5.30 30.89 -8.53
CA PHE A 9 6.56 30.20 -8.84
C PHE A 9 7.73 30.73 -8.00
N GLU A 10 7.93 32.05 -7.98
CA GLU A 10 9.03 32.68 -7.21
C GLU A 10 8.90 32.36 -5.70
N LYS A 11 7.68 32.38 -5.19
CA LYS A 11 7.42 32.05 -3.79
C LYS A 11 7.74 30.59 -3.47
N VAL A 12 7.31 29.65 -4.32
CA VAL A 12 7.63 28.23 -4.16
C VAL A 12 9.12 27.99 -4.32
N ARG A 13 9.79 28.63 -5.28
CA ARG A 13 11.24 28.58 -5.44
C ARG A 13 11.97 29.03 -4.19
N GLY A 14 11.49 30.13 -3.55
CA GLY A 14 12.02 30.60 -2.29
C GLY A 14 11.87 29.57 -1.16
N TYR A 15 10.73 28.91 -1.05
CA TYR A 15 10.51 27.84 -0.06
C TYR A 15 11.43 26.64 -0.27
N VAL A 16 11.61 26.22 -1.52
CA VAL A 16 12.54 25.14 -1.87
C VAL A 16 13.97 25.52 -1.47
N GLY A 17 14.40 26.77 -1.76
CA GLY A 17 15.72 27.26 -1.39
C GLY A 17 15.95 27.27 0.13
N GLN A 18 14.95 27.69 0.92
CA GLN A 18 15.04 27.68 2.38
C GLN A 18 15.18 26.25 2.93
N VAL A 19 14.34 25.30 2.47
CA VAL A 19 14.45 23.90 2.89
C VAL A 19 15.80 23.29 2.47
N ALA A 20 16.27 23.60 1.27
CA ALA A 20 17.57 23.15 0.78
C ALA A 20 18.73 23.66 1.66
N ALA A 21 18.70 24.91 2.09
CA ALA A 21 19.69 25.49 2.99
C ALA A 21 19.69 24.81 4.37
N LEU A 22 18.52 24.58 4.95
CA LEU A 22 18.38 23.84 6.21
C LEU A 22 18.95 22.42 6.07
N ALA A 23 18.63 21.74 4.98
CA ALA A 23 19.11 20.38 4.73
C ALA A 23 20.63 20.30 4.53
N ALA A 24 21.22 21.24 3.79
CA ALA A 24 22.67 21.34 3.60
C ALA A 24 23.42 21.48 4.93
N ASN A 25 22.81 22.20 5.89
CA ASN A 25 23.34 22.40 7.24
C ASN A 25 22.98 21.25 8.22
N GLY A 26 22.18 20.28 7.80
CA GLY A 26 21.71 19.18 8.65
C GLY A 26 20.71 19.59 9.74
N ASP A 27 20.05 20.74 9.57
CA ASP A 27 19.10 21.30 10.53
C ASP A 27 17.73 20.62 10.39
N LEU A 28 17.59 19.43 10.98
CA LEU A 28 16.34 18.67 10.95
C LEU A 28 15.21 19.35 11.72
N ASP A 29 15.51 20.08 12.77
CA ASP A 29 14.53 20.78 13.57
C ASP A 29 13.98 22.01 12.82
N GLY A 30 14.82 22.72 12.09
CA GLY A 30 14.40 23.78 11.18
C GLY A 30 13.53 23.27 10.03
N ILE A 31 13.87 22.11 9.44
CA ILE A 31 13.02 21.46 8.42
C ILE A 31 11.67 21.07 9.03
N GLU A 32 11.64 20.51 10.22
CA GLU A 32 10.40 20.14 10.91
C GLU A 32 9.49 21.36 11.12
N ALA A 33 10.06 22.48 11.59
CA ALA A 33 9.34 23.72 11.87
C ALA A 33 8.86 24.46 10.61
N PHE A 34 9.39 24.12 9.44
CA PHE A 34 9.00 24.78 8.18
C PHE A 34 7.59 24.37 7.77
N ASP A 35 6.63 25.30 7.77
CA ASP A 35 5.20 25.04 7.61
C ASP A 35 4.59 25.44 6.25
N HIS A 36 5.40 26.09 5.37
CA HIS A 36 4.94 26.55 4.06
C HIS A 36 4.81 25.44 3.00
N LEU A 37 5.34 24.26 3.27
CA LEU A 37 5.25 23.06 2.43
C LEU A 37 4.69 21.87 3.23
N GLY A 38 3.91 21.03 2.55
CA GLY A 38 3.42 19.78 3.15
C GLY A 38 4.57 18.88 3.63
N GLU A 39 4.35 18.13 4.70
CA GLU A 39 5.39 17.35 5.40
C GLU A 39 6.20 16.47 4.44
N ALA A 40 5.55 15.61 3.64
CA ALA A 40 6.26 14.74 2.71
C ALA A 40 7.08 15.52 1.67
N THR A 41 6.58 16.65 1.22
CA THR A 41 7.24 17.50 0.22
C THR A 41 8.52 18.13 0.77
N LYS A 42 8.44 18.76 1.95
CA LYS A 42 9.62 19.38 2.56
C LYS A 42 10.72 18.38 2.88
N TRP A 43 10.38 17.20 3.41
CA TRP A 43 11.36 16.17 3.71
C TRP A 43 11.97 15.53 2.45
N LYS A 44 11.19 15.40 1.37
CA LYS A 44 11.70 14.94 0.07
C LYS A 44 12.70 15.93 -0.52
N ILE A 45 12.39 17.24 -0.49
CA ILE A 45 13.32 18.29 -0.91
C ILE A 45 14.58 18.22 -0.05
N ALA A 46 14.45 18.20 1.26
CA ALA A 46 15.56 18.13 2.19
C ALA A 46 16.47 16.93 1.94
N PHE A 47 15.92 15.76 1.66
CA PHE A 47 16.67 14.56 1.30
C PHE A 47 17.55 14.78 0.06
N HIS A 48 17.04 15.44 -0.97
CA HIS A 48 17.80 15.69 -2.20
C HIS A 48 18.92 16.72 -2.05
N TYR A 49 18.78 17.66 -1.10
CA TYR A 49 19.74 18.75 -0.88
C TYR A 49 20.65 18.54 0.34
N GLN A 50 20.48 17.49 1.11
CA GLN A 50 21.39 17.16 2.22
C GLN A 50 22.81 16.84 1.74
N ASN A 51 23.77 16.93 2.63
CA ASN A 51 25.14 16.50 2.36
C ASN A 51 25.19 14.97 2.16
N ARG A 52 25.44 14.53 0.94
CA ARG A 52 25.48 13.11 0.57
C ARG A 52 26.63 12.33 1.20
N GLN A 53 27.72 13.00 1.58
CA GLN A 53 28.85 12.37 2.28
C GLN A 53 28.55 12.13 3.76
N LYS A 54 27.68 12.96 4.34
CA LYS A 54 27.24 12.87 5.75
C LYS A 54 25.70 12.98 5.79
N PRO A 55 24.97 12.00 5.26
CA PRO A 55 23.53 12.08 5.20
C PRO A 55 22.91 12.02 6.60
N VAL A 56 21.91 12.84 6.83
CA VAL A 56 21.16 12.94 8.09
C VAL A 56 19.66 12.65 7.91
N ILE A 57 19.21 12.42 6.68
CA ILE A 57 17.83 12.12 6.31
C ILE A 57 17.79 10.82 5.53
N VAL A 58 16.96 9.89 5.95
CA VAL A 58 16.66 8.63 5.27
C VAL A 58 15.62 8.88 4.18
N ASP A 59 15.66 8.15 3.06
CA ASP A 59 14.73 8.26 1.92
C ASP A 59 13.32 7.72 2.27
N ILE A 60 12.80 8.18 3.40
CA ILE A 60 11.45 7.86 3.89
C ILE A 60 10.79 9.15 4.39
N PHE A 61 9.67 9.54 3.78
CA PHE A 61 8.99 10.81 4.02
C PHE A 61 7.61 10.65 4.68
N LYS A 62 7.36 9.49 5.29
CA LYS A 62 6.18 9.18 6.09
C LYS A 62 6.62 8.72 7.48
N ARG A 63 5.90 9.15 8.51
CA ARG A 63 6.23 8.79 9.91
C ARG A 63 6.04 7.31 10.21
N ALA A 64 4.97 6.70 9.69
CA ALA A 64 4.62 5.32 10.01
C ALA A 64 5.72 4.28 9.68
N PRO A 65 6.38 4.30 8.49
CA PRO A 65 7.49 3.40 8.23
C PRO A 65 8.69 3.59 9.16
N LEU A 66 9.06 4.85 9.43
CA LEU A 66 10.17 5.16 10.34
C LEU A 66 9.86 4.73 11.76
N ALA A 67 8.68 5.07 12.28
CA ALA A 67 8.22 4.67 13.60
C ALA A 67 8.22 3.14 13.77
N ALA A 68 7.67 2.42 12.78
CA ALA A 68 7.65 0.96 12.82
C ALA A 68 9.06 0.33 12.82
N TYR A 69 10.02 0.96 12.13
CA TYR A 69 11.40 0.49 12.07
C TYR A 69 12.18 0.80 13.36
N THR A 70 11.95 1.97 13.93
CA THR A 70 12.67 2.44 15.15
C THR A 70 12.04 1.96 16.46
N GLY A 71 10.84 1.34 16.41
CA GLY A 71 10.06 1.00 17.60
C GLY A 71 9.34 2.20 18.24
N GLY A 72 9.31 3.34 17.56
CA GLY A 72 8.61 4.55 17.99
C GLY A 72 7.13 4.57 17.58
N THR A 73 6.52 5.74 17.66
CA THR A 73 5.12 5.97 17.28
C THR A 73 5.00 6.97 16.13
N ALA A 74 3.97 6.86 15.31
CA ALA A 74 3.71 7.79 14.20
C ALA A 74 3.30 9.21 14.66
N SER A 75 3.06 9.41 15.95
CA SER A 75 2.82 10.72 16.56
C SER A 75 4.11 11.48 16.87
N GLU A 76 5.26 10.83 16.87
CA GLU A 76 6.54 11.46 17.07
C GLU A 76 6.91 12.43 15.94
N ARG A 77 7.77 13.40 16.25
CA ARG A 77 8.28 14.36 15.27
C ARG A 77 9.10 13.63 14.20
N MET A 78 8.94 14.04 12.95
CA MET A 78 9.68 13.44 11.83
C MET A 78 11.20 13.59 12.02
N ALA A 79 11.68 14.73 12.53
CA ALA A 79 13.10 14.95 12.85
C ALA A 79 13.64 13.91 13.85
N ALA A 80 12.87 13.56 14.87
CA ALA A 80 13.25 12.55 15.86
C ALA A 80 13.29 11.15 15.21
N LEU A 81 12.28 10.79 14.42
CA LEU A 81 12.22 9.52 13.71
C LEU A 81 13.37 9.36 12.70
N GLN A 82 13.71 10.42 11.97
CA GLN A 82 14.86 10.41 11.04
C GLN A 82 16.19 10.17 11.79
N LYS A 83 16.41 10.88 12.91
CA LYS A 83 17.60 10.68 13.76
C LYS A 83 17.67 9.24 14.30
N ALA A 84 16.55 8.72 14.83
CA ALA A 84 16.48 7.37 15.37
C ALA A 84 16.72 6.30 14.29
N ALA A 85 16.11 6.44 13.11
CA ALA A 85 16.31 5.52 12.01
C ALA A 85 17.77 5.52 11.54
N LEU A 86 18.37 6.71 11.36
CA LEU A 86 19.76 6.82 10.92
C LEU A 86 20.75 6.18 11.92
N ALA A 87 20.46 6.25 13.22
CA ALA A 87 21.27 5.60 14.25
C ALA A 87 21.27 4.06 14.14
N LEU A 88 20.25 3.48 13.51
CA LEU A 88 20.12 2.05 13.27
C LEU A 88 20.70 1.61 11.90
N ARG A 89 21.22 2.55 11.11
CA ARG A 89 21.79 2.21 9.79
C ARG A 89 23.05 1.36 9.95
N PRO A 90 23.11 0.17 9.33
CA PRO A 90 24.30 -0.65 9.40
C PRO A 90 25.50 0.04 8.72
N GLN A 91 26.69 -0.22 9.28
CA GLN A 91 27.91 0.31 8.69
C GLN A 91 28.09 -0.20 7.25
N GLY A 92 28.46 0.69 6.34
CA GLY A 92 28.67 0.34 4.94
C GLY A 92 27.41 0.35 4.06
N VAL A 93 26.22 0.38 4.63
CA VAL A 93 24.98 0.44 3.86
C VAL A 93 24.72 1.88 3.37
N GLY A 94 24.49 2.04 2.07
CA GLY A 94 24.17 3.33 1.46
C GLY A 94 22.82 3.88 1.94
N ILE A 95 22.66 5.23 1.93
CA ILE A 95 21.42 5.85 2.48
C ILE A 95 20.16 5.47 1.69
N LEU A 96 20.26 5.30 0.38
CA LEU A 96 19.14 4.86 -0.47
C LEU A 96 18.79 3.40 -0.21
N GLU A 97 19.80 2.53 -0.15
CA GLU A 97 19.63 1.12 0.17
C GLU A 97 18.99 0.95 1.57
N PHE A 98 19.47 1.73 2.53
CA PHE A 98 18.89 1.73 3.88
C PHE A 98 17.43 2.20 3.88
N GLY A 99 17.11 3.27 3.16
CA GLY A 99 15.72 3.72 3.00
C GLY A 99 14.84 2.62 2.41
N TRP A 100 15.35 1.88 1.42
CA TRP A 100 14.64 0.73 0.85
C TRP A 100 14.41 -0.38 1.88
N GLN A 101 15.42 -0.74 2.67
CA GLN A 101 15.30 -1.74 3.75
C GLN A 101 14.23 -1.34 4.80
N VAL A 102 14.21 -0.07 5.21
CA VAL A 102 13.19 0.48 6.12
C VAL A 102 11.80 0.36 5.53
N TRP A 103 11.64 0.73 4.27
CA TRP A 103 10.37 0.63 3.56
C TRP A 103 9.90 -0.81 3.41
N GLU A 104 10.79 -1.71 3.01
CA GLU A 104 10.48 -3.13 2.83
C GLU A 104 10.04 -3.77 4.14
N ALA A 105 10.79 -3.57 5.23
CA ALA A 105 10.46 -4.10 6.54
C ALA A 105 9.08 -3.61 7.04
N TRP A 106 8.72 -2.34 6.75
CA TRP A 106 7.42 -1.80 7.08
C TRP A 106 6.32 -2.34 6.15
N SER A 107 6.57 -2.41 4.86
CA SER A 107 5.59 -2.86 3.88
C SER A 107 5.23 -4.34 4.08
N GLN A 108 6.20 -5.18 4.40
CA GLN A 108 5.96 -6.59 4.73
C GLN A 108 5.06 -6.75 5.96
N LYS A 109 5.28 -5.97 7.02
CA LYS A 109 4.44 -5.98 8.23
C LYS A 109 3.03 -5.40 8.02
N ASN A 110 2.88 -4.51 7.05
CA ASN A 110 1.64 -3.80 6.75
C ASN A 110 1.01 -4.22 5.41
N LEU A 111 1.39 -5.38 4.90
CA LEU A 111 0.86 -5.90 3.65
C LEU A 111 -0.66 -6.08 3.79
N ALA A 112 -1.41 -5.23 3.12
CA ALA A 112 -2.85 -5.38 3.05
C ALA A 112 -3.17 -6.41 1.97
N ILE A 113 -3.55 -7.60 2.39
CA ILE A 113 -4.06 -8.64 1.50
C ILE A 113 -5.58 -8.63 1.57
N TRP A 114 -6.21 -8.69 0.43
CA TRP A 114 -7.66 -8.76 0.32
C TRP A 114 -8.11 -10.16 -0.04
N LYS A 115 -9.24 -10.58 0.47
CA LYS A 115 -10.00 -11.70 -0.09
C LYS A 115 -10.84 -11.15 -1.23
N LEU A 116 -10.79 -11.79 -2.39
CA LEU A 116 -11.74 -11.60 -3.48
C LEU A 116 -12.43 -12.94 -3.74
N SER A 117 -13.75 -12.95 -3.78
CA SER A 117 -14.48 -14.19 -4.02
C SER A 117 -15.36 -14.06 -5.26
N HIS A 118 -15.16 -14.96 -6.21
CA HIS A 118 -16.21 -15.29 -7.17
C HIS A 118 -17.25 -16.16 -6.43
N GLY A 119 -18.42 -15.57 -6.18
CA GLY A 119 -19.48 -16.17 -5.37
C GLY A 119 -20.03 -17.48 -5.92
N ASN A 120 -21.11 -17.96 -5.30
CA ASN A 120 -21.82 -19.17 -5.73
C ASN A 120 -22.92 -18.83 -6.75
N PRO A 121 -23.50 -19.82 -7.44
CA PRO A 121 -24.72 -19.62 -8.21
C PRO A 121 -25.82 -18.93 -7.36
N PRO A 122 -26.65 -18.04 -7.92
CA PRO A 122 -26.76 -17.79 -9.38
C PRO A 122 -25.73 -16.79 -9.94
N ASN A 123 -24.88 -16.18 -9.09
CA ASN A 123 -23.98 -15.09 -9.52
C ASN A 123 -22.84 -15.60 -10.41
N PHE A 124 -22.30 -16.77 -10.13
CA PHE A 124 -21.24 -17.38 -10.91
C PHE A 124 -21.50 -18.89 -11.08
N THR A 125 -21.48 -19.35 -12.30
CA THR A 125 -21.39 -20.78 -12.62
C THR A 125 -19.93 -21.26 -12.50
N ASP A 126 -19.73 -22.56 -12.41
CA ASP A 126 -18.37 -23.12 -12.37
C ASP A 126 -17.60 -22.87 -13.68
N ALA A 127 -18.30 -22.87 -14.82
CA ALA A 127 -17.71 -22.53 -16.12
C ALA A 127 -17.22 -21.07 -16.16
N GLU A 128 -18.02 -20.13 -15.68
CA GLU A 128 -17.62 -18.71 -15.60
C GLU A 128 -16.43 -18.53 -14.66
N ARG A 129 -16.42 -19.19 -13.51
CA ARG A 129 -15.31 -19.17 -12.57
C ARG A 129 -14.01 -19.61 -13.23
N GLN A 130 -14.08 -20.74 -13.96
CA GLN A 130 -12.92 -21.27 -14.67
C GLN A 130 -12.47 -20.32 -15.78
N GLN A 131 -13.39 -19.76 -16.56
CA GLN A 131 -13.09 -18.76 -17.59
C GLN A 131 -12.36 -17.55 -17.02
N TYR A 132 -12.81 -17.00 -15.88
CA TYR A 132 -12.14 -15.87 -15.23
C TYR A 132 -10.78 -16.24 -14.64
N LEU A 133 -10.64 -17.45 -14.12
CA LEU A 133 -9.33 -17.95 -13.69
C LEU A 133 -8.35 -18.02 -14.88
N ASP A 134 -8.74 -18.62 -15.98
CA ASP A 134 -7.87 -18.82 -17.15
C ASP A 134 -7.52 -17.48 -17.82
N GLY A 135 -8.49 -16.56 -17.86
CA GLY A 135 -8.30 -15.21 -18.40
C GLY A 135 -7.58 -14.23 -17.45
N LEU A 136 -7.26 -14.63 -16.21
CA LEU A 136 -6.69 -13.75 -15.18
C LEU A 136 -7.56 -12.52 -14.91
N TRP A 137 -8.88 -12.72 -14.79
CA TRP A 137 -9.85 -11.69 -14.48
C TRP A 137 -10.43 -11.85 -13.07
N ALA A 138 -10.38 -10.76 -12.31
CA ALA A 138 -11.11 -10.57 -11.07
C ALA A 138 -12.42 -9.83 -11.40
N VAL A 139 -13.56 -10.35 -10.99
CA VAL A 139 -14.87 -9.84 -11.40
C VAL A 139 -15.76 -9.61 -10.19
N MET A 140 -16.46 -8.47 -10.16
CA MET A 140 -17.37 -8.12 -9.07
C MET A 140 -18.46 -7.16 -9.55
N HIS A 141 -19.68 -7.29 -8.97
CA HIS A 141 -20.73 -6.30 -9.21
C HIS A 141 -20.50 -5.05 -8.34
N ARG A 142 -20.66 -3.85 -8.91
CA ARG A 142 -20.42 -2.55 -8.24
C ARG A 142 -21.30 -2.35 -7.00
N ASP A 143 -22.52 -2.90 -7.00
CA ASP A 143 -23.47 -2.79 -5.91
C ASP A 143 -23.36 -3.94 -4.87
N THR A 144 -22.22 -4.67 -4.89
CA THR A 144 -21.96 -5.69 -3.87
C THR A 144 -21.98 -5.05 -2.48
N GLY A 145 -22.83 -5.59 -1.62
CA GLY A 145 -23.22 -4.99 -0.34
C GLY A 145 -22.07 -4.66 0.60
N LYS A 146 -22.33 -3.81 1.59
CA LYS A 146 -21.33 -3.32 2.57
C LYS A 146 -20.12 -2.63 1.92
N GLU A 147 -20.37 -1.83 0.89
CA GLU A 147 -19.35 -1.09 0.12
C GLU A 147 -18.27 -1.95 -0.56
N GLN A 148 -18.46 -3.26 -0.63
CA GLN A 148 -17.44 -4.15 -1.19
C GLN A 148 -17.20 -3.88 -2.67
N GLY A 149 -18.27 -3.64 -3.45
CA GLY A 149 -18.15 -3.28 -4.86
C GLY A 149 -17.41 -1.96 -5.06
N LYS A 150 -17.68 -0.96 -4.22
CA LYS A 150 -16.96 0.32 -4.21
C LYS A 150 -15.48 0.12 -3.89
N ARG A 151 -15.17 -0.62 -2.83
CA ARG A 151 -13.77 -0.93 -2.45
C ARG A 151 -13.02 -1.68 -3.55
N PHE A 152 -13.69 -2.61 -4.24
CA PHE A 152 -13.09 -3.30 -5.39
C PHE A 152 -12.78 -2.33 -6.53
N ALA A 153 -13.70 -1.40 -6.82
CA ALA A 153 -13.51 -0.39 -7.85
C ALA A 153 -12.40 0.61 -7.49
N GLU A 154 -12.31 1.01 -6.23
CA GLU A 154 -11.35 2.02 -5.75
C GLU A 154 -9.98 1.44 -5.33
N ALA A 155 -9.85 0.11 -5.25
CA ALA A 155 -8.59 -0.52 -4.88
C ALA A 155 -7.47 -0.12 -5.85
N PRO A 156 -6.31 0.36 -5.38
CA PRO A 156 -5.21 0.74 -6.26
C PRO A 156 -4.70 -0.41 -7.13
N VAL A 157 -4.17 -0.09 -8.30
CA VAL A 157 -3.32 -1.03 -9.05
C VAL A 157 -2.18 -1.46 -8.15
N GLY A 158 -1.83 -2.75 -8.17
CA GLY A 158 -0.85 -3.31 -7.23
C GLY A 158 -1.47 -3.94 -5.97
N THR A 159 -2.77 -3.76 -5.71
CA THR A 159 -3.46 -4.41 -4.59
C THR A 159 -3.35 -5.93 -4.67
N LEU A 160 -2.92 -6.55 -3.58
CA LEU A 160 -2.80 -8.00 -3.43
C LEU A 160 -4.10 -8.61 -2.94
N PHE A 161 -4.46 -9.75 -3.49
CA PHE A 161 -5.65 -10.46 -3.06
C PHE A 161 -5.54 -11.98 -3.19
N PHE A 162 -6.26 -12.69 -2.34
CA PHE A 162 -6.59 -14.10 -2.53
C PHE A 162 -7.86 -14.20 -3.34
N LEU A 163 -7.78 -14.84 -4.51
CA LEU A 163 -8.98 -15.19 -5.26
C LEU A 163 -9.53 -16.51 -4.72
N CYS A 164 -10.81 -16.48 -4.38
CA CYS A 164 -11.53 -17.64 -3.84
C CYS A 164 -12.75 -17.96 -4.69
N HIS A 165 -13.15 -19.24 -4.71
CA HIS A 165 -14.49 -19.68 -5.07
C HIS A 165 -15.26 -19.90 -3.77
N GLY A 166 -16.15 -18.96 -3.42
CA GLY A 166 -16.68 -18.90 -2.05
C GLY A 166 -15.57 -18.70 -1.02
N ASN A 167 -15.29 -19.69 -0.18
CA ASN A 167 -14.20 -19.70 0.79
C ASN A 167 -13.05 -20.64 0.42
N SER A 168 -13.05 -21.16 -0.81
CA SER A 168 -11.98 -22.05 -1.26
C SER A 168 -10.93 -21.25 -2.03
N PRO A 169 -9.73 -21.04 -1.48
CA PRO A 169 -8.65 -20.30 -2.14
C PRO A 169 -8.27 -20.97 -3.47
N GLN A 170 -8.01 -20.16 -4.48
CA GLN A 170 -7.60 -20.64 -5.79
C GLN A 170 -6.18 -20.15 -6.12
N ARG A 171 -5.90 -18.87 -5.88
CA ARG A 171 -4.63 -18.24 -6.21
C ARG A 171 -4.43 -16.91 -5.50
N ILE A 172 -3.19 -16.44 -5.48
CA ILE A 172 -2.83 -15.07 -5.09
C ILE A 172 -2.60 -14.28 -6.36
N GLY A 173 -3.28 -13.14 -6.46
CA GLY A 173 -3.16 -12.21 -7.57
C GLY A 173 -2.80 -10.80 -7.12
N GLN A 174 -2.37 -10.00 -8.10
CA GLN A 174 -2.15 -8.57 -7.92
C GLN A 174 -2.79 -7.81 -9.07
N PHE A 175 -3.65 -6.83 -8.79
CA PHE A 175 -4.29 -6.03 -9.84
C PHE A 175 -3.26 -5.33 -10.71
N THR A 176 -3.48 -5.40 -12.03
CA THR A 176 -2.61 -4.79 -13.06
C THR A 176 -3.26 -3.64 -13.81
N CYS A 177 -4.59 -3.46 -13.66
CA CYS A 177 -5.32 -2.38 -14.31
C CYS A 177 -6.38 -1.78 -13.39
N GLU A 178 -6.89 -0.62 -13.76
CA GLU A 178 -8.10 -0.03 -13.18
C GLU A 178 -9.35 -0.87 -13.53
N PRO A 179 -10.45 -0.73 -12.78
CA PRO A 179 -11.68 -1.44 -13.08
C PRO A 179 -12.27 -0.99 -14.42
N MET A 180 -12.80 -1.95 -15.16
CA MET A 180 -13.50 -1.72 -16.42
C MET A 180 -14.81 -2.50 -16.46
N PRO A 181 -15.78 -2.11 -17.31
CA PRO A 181 -17.01 -2.88 -17.51
C PRO A 181 -16.71 -4.33 -17.89
N CYS A 182 -17.52 -5.25 -17.36
CA CYS A 182 -17.42 -6.67 -17.66
C CYS A 182 -18.55 -7.12 -18.63
N ALA A 183 -18.24 -8.01 -19.52
CA ALA A 183 -19.23 -8.59 -20.45
C ALA A 183 -20.36 -9.38 -19.74
N LYS A 184 -20.25 -9.64 -18.43
CA LYS A 184 -21.26 -10.33 -17.62
C LYS A 184 -22.59 -9.53 -17.53
N GLY A 185 -22.57 -8.23 -17.73
CA GLY A 185 -23.76 -7.37 -17.74
C GLY A 185 -23.57 -6.03 -17.05
N ASP A 186 -24.66 -5.25 -16.97
CA ASP A 186 -24.63 -3.95 -16.32
C ASP A 186 -24.25 -4.04 -14.84
N GLY A 187 -23.44 -3.10 -14.38
CA GLY A 187 -22.94 -3.05 -13.01
C GLY A 187 -21.80 -4.02 -12.70
N TRP A 188 -21.49 -4.96 -13.59
CA TRP A 188 -20.34 -5.84 -13.39
C TRP A 188 -19.05 -5.17 -13.83
N LEU A 189 -18.04 -5.23 -12.97
CA LEU A 189 -16.70 -4.72 -13.17
C LEU A 189 -15.72 -5.89 -13.24
N GLN A 190 -14.70 -5.73 -14.07
CA GLN A 190 -13.58 -6.66 -14.14
C GLN A 190 -12.26 -5.92 -14.05
N ARG A 191 -11.25 -6.61 -13.53
CA ARG A 191 -9.86 -6.14 -13.44
C ARG A 191 -8.93 -7.27 -13.80
N SER A 192 -7.96 -7.00 -14.65
CA SER A 192 -6.88 -7.95 -14.89
C SER A 192 -5.95 -8.02 -13.68
N TYR A 193 -5.34 -9.18 -13.51
CA TYR A 193 -4.33 -9.37 -12.47
C TYR A 193 -3.18 -10.24 -13.00
N ARG A 194 -2.02 -10.09 -12.41
CA ARG A 194 -0.94 -11.05 -12.56
C ARG A 194 -1.05 -12.13 -11.49
N LEU A 195 -0.83 -13.38 -11.89
CA LEU A 195 -0.73 -14.48 -10.96
C LEU A 195 0.62 -14.38 -10.22
N LEU A 196 0.57 -14.38 -8.90
CA LEU A 196 1.75 -14.43 -8.05
C LEU A 196 2.06 -15.86 -7.61
N LYS A 197 1.02 -16.56 -7.16
CA LYS A 197 1.14 -17.95 -6.69
C LYS A 197 -0.21 -18.65 -6.82
N PRO A 198 -0.27 -19.91 -7.32
CA PRO A 198 -1.45 -20.75 -7.17
C PRO A 198 -1.62 -21.13 -5.71
N ALA A 199 -2.85 -21.38 -5.27
CA ALA A 199 -3.10 -21.93 -3.95
C ALA A 199 -2.52 -23.36 -3.86
N GLN A 200 -1.91 -23.69 -2.74
CA GLN A 200 -1.45 -25.07 -2.47
C GLN A 200 -2.61 -25.96 -2.06
N ARG A 201 -3.66 -25.38 -1.50
CA ARG A 201 -4.88 -26.06 -1.07
C ARG A 201 -6.08 -25.28 -1.56
N THR A 202 -7.10 -26.00 -2.04
CA THR A 202 -8.35 -25.43 -2.52
C THR A 202 -9.54 -25.79 -1.63
N ASP A 203 -9.33 -26.55 -0.56
CA ASP A 203 -10.35 -26.84 0.44
C ASP A 203 -10.76 -25.56 1.19
N ARG A 204 -11.98 -25.57 1.73
CA ARG A 204 -12.50 -24.41 2.46
C ARG A 204 -11.63 -24.11 3.67
N TYR A 205 -11.17 -22.88 3.75
CA TYR A 205 -10.45 -22.43 4.91
C TYR A 205 -11.39 -22.17 6.09
N THR A 206 -11.03 -22.71 7.25
CA THR A 206 -11.68 -22.47 8.53
C THR A 206 -10.61 -22.20 9.58
N ALA A 207 -10.63 -21.02 10.19
CA ALA A 207 -9.78 -20.72 11.35
C ALA A 207 -10.58 -20.94 12.63
N ASN A 208 -10.12 -21.81 13.51
CA ASN A 208 -10.76 -22.08 14.81
C ASN A 208 -12.27 -22.34 14.69
N SER A 209 -12.67 -23.18 13.75
CA SER A 209 -14.06 -23.53 13.46
C SER A 209 -14.91 -22.34 12.95
N LYS A 210 -14.30 -21.23 12.62
CA LYS A 210 -14.94 -20.07 11.98
C LYS A 210 -14.39 -19.88 10.57
N ASN A 211 -15.26 -19.48 9.66
CA ASN A 211 -14.80 -19.02 8.34
C ASN A 211 -13.88 -17.82 8.57
N TRP A 212 -12.67 -17.84 8.02
CA TRP A 212 -11.73 -16.72 8.08
C TRP A 212 -12.22 -15.49 7.31
N SER A 213 -13.21 -15.65 6.48
CA SER A 213 -13.92 -14.58 5.82
C SER A 213 -14.76 -13.81 6.83
N PRO A 214 -14.87 -12.48 6.71
CA PRO A 214 -15.88 -11.73 7.41
C PRO A 214 -17.23 -12.38 7.20
N GLN A 215 -18.05 -12.43 8.24
CA GLN A 215 -19.32 -13.16 8.25
C GLN A 215 -20.18 -12.87 7.02
N GLY A 216 -20.72 -13.91 6.43
CA GLY A 216 -21.63 -13.83 5.30
C GLY A 216 -20.91 -13.74 3.95
N ASN A 217 -21.61 -13.26 2.93
CA ASN A 217 -21.18 -13.21 1.53
C ASN A 217 -20.10 -12.14 1.24
N SER A 218 -19.02 -12.13 2.01
CA SER A 218 -17.92 -11.17 1.76
C SER A 218 -17.18 -11.54 0.50
N THR A 219 -17.34 -10.71 -0.50
CA THR A 219 -16.77 -10.90 -1.82
C THR A 219 -15.45 -10.15 -1.97
N PHE A 220 -15.32 -8.95 -1.38
CA PHE A 220 -14.07 -8.21 -1.35
C PHE A 220 -13.85 -7.59 0.03
N TRP A 221 -12.89 -8.13 0.78
CA TRP A 221 -12.64 -7.73 2.14
C TRP A 221 -11.16 -7.83 2.50
N GLN A 222 -10.69 -6.85 3.26
CA GLN A 222 -9.32 -6.86 3.75
C GLN A 222 -9.15 -7.96 4.81
N VAL A 223 -8.14 -8.80 4.62
CA VAL A 223 -7.78 -9.84 5.56
C VAL A 223 -7.12 -9.22 6.78
N GLY A 224 -7.63 -9.50 7.97
CA GLY A 224 -7.02 -9.02 9.21
C GLY A 224 -5.66 -9.67 9.47
N ALA A 225 -4.75 -8.93 10.09
CA ALA A 225 -3.40 -9.41 10.39
C ALA A 225 -3.37 -10.76 11.15
N HIS A 226 -4.35 -10.99 12.02
CA HIS A 226 -4.47 -12.25 12.76
C HIS A 226 -4.80 -13.48 11.91
N ALA A 227 -5.33 -13.27 10.71
CA ALA A 227 -5.67 -14.34 9.77
C ALA A 227 -4.59 -14.58 8.70
N LEU A 228 -3.60 -13.68 8.57
CA LEU A 228 -2.52 -13.81 7.58
C LEU A 228 -1.73 -15.12 7.69
N PRO A 229 -1.33 -15.59 8.90
CA PRO A 229 -0.56 -16.83 9.01
C PRO A 229 -1.28 -18.05 8.44
N ALA A 230 -2.61 -18.06 8.48
CA ALA A 230 -3.39 -19.13 7.91
C ALA A 230 -3.39 -19.13 6.36
N PHE A 231 -3.20 -17.95 5.76
CA PHE A 231 -3.03 -17.84 4.31
C PHE A 231 -1.63 -18.25 3.83
N GLU A 232 -0.62 -18.08 4.66
CA GLU A 232 0.74 -18.49 4.32
C GLU A 232 0.85 -20.00 4.16
N SER A 233 -0.04 -20.77 4.81
CA SER A 233 -0.12 -22.22 4.70
C SER A 233 -1.05 -22.71 3.57
N THR A 234 -1.67 -21.80 2.84
CA THR A 234 -2.62 -22.09 1.76
C THR A 234 -1.99 -21.85 0.40
#